data_7f458ec5200ff9e1460938bb8ae9edc8
#
_entry.id   7f458ec5200ff9e1460938bb8ae9edc8
#
_cell.length_a   1.000
_cell.length_b   1.000
_cell.length_c   1.000
_cell.angle_alpha   90.00
_cell.angle_beta   90.00
_cell.angle_gamma   90.00
#
_symmetry.space_group_name_H-M   'P 1'
#
loop_
_entity.id
_entity.type
_entity.pdbx_description
1 polymer ?
#
loop_
_entity_poly.entity_id
_entity_poly.type
_entity_poly.pdbx_seq_one_letter_code
_entity_poly.pdbx_strand_id
1 'polypeptide(L)'
;PTWSTSFSTSCVIPALVRAKELGWAVDEKVLARAVRYVEQCKLPGGAVMYDIRPIPRRPGESIDNVKGSLGRMQVANWALRRARSPGVTDDVIRAALEDFFEHHQFLDVARMRPIPHEAYYANAAYFYMFAHCYAAQVINELPESERAAWHKRLRAHLAKVQWD
;
A
#
# COMPACT_ATOMS: atom_id res chain seq x y z
N PRO A 1 -1.80 -24.18 -7.14
CA PRO A 1 -2.25 -22.81 -7.28
C PRO A 1 -1.30 -21.92 -6.47
N THR A 2 -0.54 -21.09 -7.17
CA THR A 2 0.35 -20.12 -6.55
C THR A 2 -0.48 -19.06 -5.85
N TRP A 3 -0.31 -18.94 -4.55
CA TRP A 3 -0.96 -17.93 -3.74
C TRP A 3 -0.27 -16.59 -3.99
N SER A 4 -1.01 -15.61 -4.48
CA SER A 4 -0.51 -14.26 -4.69
C SER A 4 -1.26 -13.30 -3.76
N THR A 5 -0.54 -12.39 -3.13
CA THR A 5 -1.14 -11.33 -2.33
C THR A 5 -1.06 -10.00 -3.07
N SER A 6 -2.00 -9.10 -2.79
CA SER A 6 -2.03 -7.79 -3.43
C SER A 6 -0.74 -6.99 -3.21
N PHE A 7 -0.23 -6.98 -1.98
CA PHE A 7 0.97 -6.21 -1.67
C PHE A 7 2.24 -6.79 -2.30
N SER A 8 2.40 -8.13 -2.33
CA SER A 8 3.56 -8.76 -3.00
C SER A 8 3.54 -8.49 -4.51
N THR A 9 2.36 -8.62 -5.13
CA THR A 9 2.19 -8.28 -6.55
C THR A 9 2.47 -6.81 -6.81
N SER A 10 1.98 -5.92 -5.95
CA SER A 10 2.24 -4.49 -6.06
C SER A 10 3.73 -4.13 -5.97
N CYS A 11 4.52 -4.82 -5.14
CA CYS A 11 5.96 -4.58 -5.07
C CYS A 11 6.70 -4.92 -6.38
N VAL A 12 6.20 -5.91 -7.13
CA VAL A 12 6.86 -6.38 -8.35
C VAL A 12 6.57 -5.48 -9.56
N ILE A 13 5.36 -4.90 -9.65
CA ILE A 13 4.95 -4.08 -10.79
C ILE A 13 5.94 -2.95 -11.11
N PRO A 14 6.34 -2.08 -10.17
CA PRO A 14 7.28 -0.99 -10.46
C PRO A 14 8.65 -1.47 -10.90
N ALA A 15 9.10 -2.62 -10.39
CA ALA A 15 10.36 -3.23 -10.82
C ALA A 15 10.29 -3.68 -12.29
N LEU A 16 9.19 -4.32 -12.70
CA LEU A 16 8.96 -4.71 -14.09
C LEU A 16 8.82 -3.49 -15.01
N VAL A 17 8.10 -2.45 -14.58
CA VAL A 17 8.01 -1.19 -15.31
C VAL A 17 9.40 -0.57 -15.49
N ARG A 18 10.21 -0.54 -14.43
CA ARG A 18 11.56 0.01 -14.49
C ARG A 18 12.49 -0.82 -15.38
N ALA A 19 12.42 -2.15 -15.32
CA ALA A 19 13.17 -3.02 -16.20
C ALA A 19 12.86 -2.73 -17.68
N LYS A 20 11.57 -2.56 -18.00
CA LYS A 20 11.13 -2.18 -19.35
C LYS A 20 11.66 -0.81 -19.78
N GLU A 21 11.61 0.21 -18.91
CA GLU A 21 12.19 1.54 -19.16
C GLU A 21 13.70 1.49 -19.47
N LEU A 22 14.41 0.52 -18.90
CA LEU A 22 15.83 0.27 -19.10
C LEU A 22 16.12 -0.62 -20.33
N GLY A 23 15.11 -0.97 -21.11
CA GLY A 23 15.26 -1.79 -22.33
C GLY A 23 15.35 -3.29 -22.09
N TRP A 24 15.08 -3.79 -20.88
CA TRP A 24 15.05 -5.21 -20.61
C TRP A 24 13.79 -5.85 -21.15
N ALA A 25 13.88 -7.08 -21.60
CA ALA A 25 12.72 -7.87 -22.04
C ALA A 25 11.79 -8.17 -20.85
N VAL A 26 10.57 -7.66 -20.89
CA VAL A 26 9.52 -7.92 -19.92
C VAL A 26 8.32 -8.50 -20.65
N ASP A 27 7.77 -9.60 -20.14
CA ASP A 27 6.52 -10.16 -20.68
C ASP A 27 5.34 -9.25 -20.36
N GLU A 28 4.85 -8.56 -21.38
CA GLU A 28 3.72 -7.63 -21.28
C GLU A 28 2.44 -8.29 -20.74
N LYS A 29 2.23 -9.58 -21.03
CA LYS A 29 1.06 -10.32 -20.54
C LYS A 29 1.17 -10.56 -19.02
N VAL A 30 2.37 -10.80 -18.53
CA VAL A 30 2.64 -10.96 -17.08
C VAL A 30 2.41 -9.62 -16.37
N LEU A 31 2.98 -8.53 -16.88
CA LEU A 31 2.79 -7.19 -16.31
C LEU A 31 1.31 -6.79 -16.32
N ALA A 32 0.62 -6.96 -17.43
CA ALA A 32 -0.80 -6.63 -17.54
C ALA A 32 -1.68 -7.47 -16.60
N ARG A 33 -1.36 -8.76 -16.37
CA ARG A 33 -2.07 -9.59 -15.38
C ARG A 33 -1.83 -9.11 -13.96
N ALA A 34 -0.60 -8.73 -13.63
CA ALA A 34 -0.26 -8.21 -12.31
C ALA A 34 -1.02 -6.91 -12.02
N VAL A 35 -1.06 -5.98 -12.97
CA VAL A 35 -1.81 -4.72 -12.87
C VAL A 35 -3.30 -5.00 -12.65
N ARG A 36 -3.94 -5.81 -13.51
CA ARG A 36 -5.36 -6.17 -13.35
C ARG A 36 -5.66 -6.83 -12.02
N TYR A 37 -4.79 -7.70 -11.53
CA TYR A 37 -4.96 -8.33 -10.23
C TYR A 37 -4.99 -7.30 -9.09
N VAL A 38 -4.07 -6.33 -9.08
CA VAL A 38 -4.04 -5.28 -8.06
C VAL A 38 -5.26 -4.35 -8.19
N GLU A 39 -5.69 -4.02 -9.41
CA GLU A 39 -6.93 -3.26 -9.65
C GLU A 39 -8.16 -3.97 -9.08
N GLN A 40 -8.27 -5.28 -9.27
CA GLN A 40 -9.36 -6.10 -8.71
C GLN A 40 -9.33 -6.17 -7.18
N CYS A 41 -8.18 -5.98 -6.55
CA CYS A 41 -8.06 -5.92 -5.10
C CYS A 41 -8.54 -4.58 -4.51
N LYS A 42 -8.71 -3.52 -5.31
CA LYS A 42 -9.20 -2.22 -4.80
C LYS A 42 -10.69 -2.27 -4.50
N LEU A 43 -11.07 -1.75 -3.36
CA LEU A 43 -12.45 -1.61 -2.91
C LEU A 43 -12.94 -0.16 -3.09
N PRO A 44 -14.25 0.07 -3.24
CA PRO A 44 -14.82 1.41 -3.45
C PRO A 44 -14.43 2.44 -2.40
N GLY A 45 -14.23 2.03 -1.14
CA GLY A 45 -13.79 2.90 -0.04
C GLY A 45 -12.28 3.13 0.03
N GLY A 46 -11.51 2.83 -1.04
CA GLY A 46 -10.06 3.03 -1.10
C GLY A 46 -9.24 1.89 -0.50
N ALA A 47 -9.82 1.04 0.36
CA ALA A 47 -9.14 -0.12 0.90
C ALA A 47 -8.67 -1.09 -0.20
N VAL A 48 -7.62 -1.87 0.11
CA VAL A 48 -7.07 -2.87 -0.80
C VAL A 48 -7.13 -4.24 -0.13
N MET A 49 -7.85 -5.18 -0.76
CA MET A 49 -7.95 -6.56 -0.27
C MET A 49 -6.57 -7.21 -0.17
N TYR A 50 -6.42 -8.09 0.82
CA TYR A 50 -5.20 -8.88 0.95
C TYR A 50 -5.00 -9.84 -0.24
N ASP A 51 -6.11 -10.45 -0.67
CA ASP A 51 -6.21 -11.39 -1.80
C ASP A 51 -7.63 -11.29 -2.38
N ILE A 52 -7.81 -11.55 -3.66
CA ILE A 52 -9.13 -11.59 -4.32
C ILE A 52 -10.00 -12.77 -3.87
N ARG A 53 -9.44 -13.77 -3.20
CA ARG A 53 -10.21 -14.89 -2.67
C ARG A 53 -11.01 -14.49 -1.44
N PRO A 54 -12.25 -14.98 -1.31
CA PRO A 54 -13.03 -14.76 -0.11
C PRO A 54 -12.33 -15.37 1.09
N ILE A 55 -11.85 -14.55 2.00
CA ILE A 55 -11.39 -14.98 3.32
C ILE A 55 -12.59 -14.85 4.27
N PRO A 56 -13.00 -15.89 5.03
CA PRO A 56 -14.02 -15.75 6.03
C PRO A 56 -13.66 -14.61 6.99
N ARG A 57 -14.52 -13.60 7.08
CA ARG A 57 -14.21 -12.35 7.80
C ARG A 57 -15.14 -12.17 8.97
N ARG A 58 -14.60 -11.70 10.09
CA ARG A 58 -15.44 -11.18 11.17
C ARG A 58 -15.99 -9.82 10.73
N PRO A 59 -17.28 -9.54 10.89
CA PRO A 59 -17.83 -8.23 10.64
C PRO A 59 -17.11 -7.16 11.47
N GLY A 60 -16.74 -6.03 10.82
CA GLY A 60 -16.19 -4.86 11.48
C GLY A 60 -14.66 -4.77 11.61
N GLU A 61 -13.95 -5.90 11.72
CA GLU A 61 -12.47 -5.90 11.92
C GLU A 61 -11.71 -6.64 10.81
N SER A 62 -12.18 -6.54 9.57
CA SER A 62 -11.53 -7.21 8.46
C SER A 62 -10.17 -6.58 8.13
N ILE A 63 -9.20 -7.43 7.83
CA ILE A 63 -7.91 -7.04 7.24
C ILE A 63 -8.10 -6.18 5.97
N ASP A 64 -9.21 -6.34 5.26
CA ASP A 64 -9.54 -5.58 4.05
C ASP A 64 -10.36 -4.31 4.32
N ASN A 65 -10.50 -3.91 5.58
CA ASN A 65 -10.94 -2.56 5.94
C ASN A 65 -9.81 -1.54 5.65
N VAL A 66 -10.14 -0.27 5.48
CA VAL A 66 -9.16 0.82 5.34
C VAL A 66 -8.10 0.72 6.44
N LYS A 67 -8.51 0.59 7.70
CA LYS A 67 -7.64 0.49 8.87
C LYS A 67 -6.70 -0.74 8.86
N GLY A 68 -7.09 -1.82 8.18
CA GLY A 68 -6.27 -3.02 8.01
C GLY A 68 -5.41 -3.00 6.75
N SER A 69 -5.64 -2.09 5.82
CA SER A 69 -4.97 -2.06 4.53
C SER A 69 -4.06 -0.84 4.31
N LEU A 70 -3.74 -0.07 5.35
CA LEU A 70 -2.99 1.19 5.25
C LEU A 70 -1.71 1.09 4.42
N GLY A 71 -0.89 0.07 4.66
CA GLY A 71 0.33 -0.16 3.87
C GLY A 71 0.03 -0.68 2.47
N ARG A 72 -0.99 -1.54 2.33
CA ARG A 72 -1.39 -2.09 1.02
C ARG A 72 -1.96 -1.02 0.09
N MET A 73 -2.70 -0.06 0.64
CA MET A 73 -3.20 1.09 -0.13
C MET A 73 -2.05 1.89 -0.73
N GLN A 74 -1.00 2.15 0.04
CA GLN A 74 0.14 2.93 -0.44
C GLN A 74 0.91 2.19 -1.55
N VAL A 75 1.28 0.92 -1.33
CA VAL A 75 2.02 0.15 -2.32
C VAL A 75 1.20 -0.11 -3.59
N ALA A 76 -0.10 -0.36 -3.45
CA ALA A 76 -0.98 -0.58 -4.60
C ALA A 76 -1.14 0.70 -5.44
N ASN A 77 -1.38 1.84 -4.81
CA ASN A 77 -1.48 3.12 -5.52
C ASN A 77 -0.15 3.49 -6.19
N TRP A 78 0.99 3.30 -5.51
CA TRP A 78 2.30 3.53 -6.13
C TRP A 78 2.52 2.61 -7.36
N ALA A 79 2.26 1.31 -7.21
CA ALA A 79 2.43 0.34 -8.29
C ALA A 79 1.56 0.66 -9.50
N LEU A 80 0.27 0.92 -9.27
CA LEU A 80 -0.68 1.25 -10.33
C LEU A 80 -0.37 2.59 -10.99
N ARG A 81 0.07 3.60 -10.22
CA ARG A 81 0.52 4.90 -10.76
C ARG A 81 1.74 4.73 -11.67
N ARG A 82 2.75 3.95 -11.24
CA ARG A 82 3.92 3.61 -12.05
C ARG A 82 3.55 2.84 -13.33
N ALA A 83 2.55 1.97 -13.26
CA ALA A 83 2.00 1.27 -14.42
C ALA A 83 1.05 2.13 -15.28
N ARG A 84 0.82 3.40 -14.93
CA ARG A 84 -0.09 4.34 -15.63
C ARG A 84 -1.54 3.87 -15.64
N SER A 85 -1.99 3.19 -14.59
CA SER A 85 -3.40 2.83 -14.43
C SER A 85 -4.25 4.11 -14.29
N PRO A 86 -5.33 4.27 -15.07
CA PRO A 86 -6.17 5.47 -15.03
C PRO A 86 -6.96 5.60 -13.72
N GLY A 87 -7.13 4.51 -12.98
CA GLY A 87 -7.85 4.48 -11.70
C GLY A 87 -7.08 5.05 -10.51
N VAL A 88 -5.82 5.55 -10.70
CA VAL A 88 -5.03 6.17 -9.63
C VAL A 88 -4.67 7.61 -10.01
N THR A 89 -5.58 8.52 -9.66
CA THR A 89 -5.39 9.97 -9.78
C THR A 89 -4.67 10.54 -8.57
N ASP A 90 -4.27 11.80 -8.62
CA ASP A 90 -3.69 12.51 -7.48
C ASP A 90 -4.66 12.56 -6.30
N ASP A 91 -5.97 12.70 -6.54
CA ASP A 91 -7.00 12.71 -5.49
C ASP A 91 -7.10 11.34 -4.80
N VAL A 92 -7.00 10.25 -5.54
CA VAL A 92 -6.94 8.89 -4.95
C VAL A 92 -5.71 8.73 -4.06
N ILE A 93 -4.57 9.26 -4.47
CA ILE A 93 -3.35 9.22 -3.66
C ILE A 93 -3.50 10.07 -2.40
N ARG A 94 -4.04 11.30 -2.53
CA ARG A 94 -4.28 12.18 -1.36
C ARG A 94 -5.24 11.54 -0.35
N ALA A 95 -6.35 10.98 -0.82
CA ALA A 95 -7.29 10.29 0.05
C ALA A 95 -6.65 9.12 0.80
N ALA A 96 -5.87 8.28 0.10
CA ALA A 96 -5.17 7.16 0.72
C ALA A 96 -4.08 7.60 1.74
N LEU A 97 -3.44 8.76 1.52
CA LEU A 97 -2.50 9.34 2.48
C LEU A 97 -3.24 9.93 3.69
N GLU A 98 -4.39 10.59 3.50
CA GLU A 98 -5.20 11.05 4.64
C GLU A 98 -5.64 9.86 5.51
N ASP A 99 -6.19 8.80 4.91
CA ASP A 99 -6.55 7.57 5.63
C ASP A 99 -5.34 6.98 6.38
N PHE A 100 -4.15 6.99 5.76
CA PHE A 100 -2.92 6.51 6.40
C PHE A 100 -2.62 7.29 7.69
N PHE A 101 -2.72 8.61 7.67
CA PHE A 101 -2.43 9.45 8.83
C PHE A 101 -3.55 9.44 9.86
N GLU A 102 -4.82 9.47 9.44
CA GLU A 102 -5.98 9.44 10.32
C GLU A 102 -6.03 8.14 11.13
N HIS A 103 -5.70 7.02 10.51
CA HIS A 103 -5.78 5.70 11.11
C HIS A 103 -4.43 5.13 11.53
N HIS A 104 -3.37 5.94 11.57
CA HIS A 104 -2.00 5.52 11.86
C HIS A 104 -1.86 4.76 13.20
N GLN A 105 -2.70 5.05 14.18
CA GLN A 105 -2.73 4.37 15.48
C GLN A 105 -2.83 2.84 15.38
N PHE A 106 -3.46 2.31 14.33
CA PHE A 106 -3.56 0.85 14.13
C PHE A 106 -2.22 0.23 13.70
N LEU A 107 -1.36 0.99 13.05
CA LEU A 107 0.03 0.59 12.78
C LEU A 107 0.88 0.69 14.06
N ASP A 108 0.70 1.74 14.86
CA ASP A 108 1.43 1.91 16.12
C ASP A 108 1.16 0.77 17.09
N VAL A 109 -0.11 0.39 17.28
CA VAL A 109 -0.50 -0.75 18.12
C VAL A 109 0.07 -2.05 17.57
N ALA A 110 0.00 -2.27 16.26
CA ALA A 110 0.50 -3.49 15.63
C ALA A 110 2.03 -3.62 15.77
N ARG A 111 2.77 -2.52 15.70
CA ARG A 111 4.23 -2.50 15.86
C ARG A 111 4.70 -3.10 17.18
N MET A 112 3.88 -2.95 18.23
CA MET A 112 4.20 -3.44 19.58
C MET A 112 3.79 -4.90 19.83
N ARG A 113 3.21 -5.58 18.85
CA ARG A 113 2.72 -6.96 19.00
C ARG A 113 3.73 -7.97 18.46
N PRO A 114 4.14 -8.97 19.27
CA PRO A 114 5.11 -9.97 18.85
C PRO A 114 4.53 -10.97 17.84
N ILE A 115 3.21 -11.22 17.90
CA ILE A 115 2.54 -12.19 17.04
C ILE A 115 1.93 -11.45 15.84
N PRO A 116 2.29 -11.82 14.59
CA PRO A 116 1.71 -11.22 13.40
C PRO A 116 0.18 -11.41 13.36
N HIS A 117 -0.52 -10.39 12.88
CA HIS A 117 -1.97 -10.40 12.68
C HIS A 117 -2.84 -10.55 13.97
N GLU A 118 -2.24 -10.40 15.15
CA GLU A 118 -2.96 -10.37 16.41
C GLU A 118 -3.59 -9.01 16.73
N ALA A 119 -3.05 -7.93 16.16
CA ALA A 119 -3.56 -6.59 16.38
C ALA A 119 -4.88 -6.34 15.65
N TYR A 120 -5.57 -5.24 16.02
CA TYR A 120 -6.81 -4.81 15.36
C TYR A 120 -6.65 -4.77 13.84
N TYR A 121 -7.69 -5.21 13.13
CA TYR A 121 -7.74 -5.31 11.67
C TYR A 121 -6.65 -6.23 11.09
N ALA A 122 -6.17 -7.19 11.89
CA ALA A 122 -5.10 -8.12 11.51
C ALA A 122 -3.81 -7.42 11.01
N ASN A 123 -3.53 -6.20 11.48
CA ASN A 123 -2.24 -5.55 11.25
C ASN A 123 -1.12 -6.35 11.93
N ALA A 124 0.09 -6.25 11.37
CA ALA A 124 1.27 -6.92 11.89
C ALA A 124 2.44 -5.94 11.97
N ALA A 125 3.37 -6.17 12.91
CA ALA A 125 4.50 -5.29 13.19
C ALA A 125 5.33 -4.99 11.92
N TYR A 126 5.55 -5.98 11.06
CA TYR A 126 6.33 -5.81 9.83
C TYR A 126 5.67 -4.85 8.82
N PHE A 127 4.36 -4.60 8.91
CA PHE A 127 3.71 -3.62 8.07
C PHE A 127 4.02 -2.17 8.48
N TYR A 128 4.54 -1.93 9.67
CA TYR A 128 4.85 -0.57 10.10
C TYR A 128 5.84 0.13 9.15
N MET A 129 7.06 -0.39 9.03
CA MET A 129 8.08 0.20 8.15
C MET A 129 7.73 0.03 6.67
N PHE A 130 7.09 -1.08 6.31
CA PHE A 130 6.57 -1.30 4.97
C PHE A 130 5.60 -0.18 4.55
N ALA A 131 4.63 0.13 5.40
CA ALA A 131 3.63 1.16 5.12
C ALA A 131 4.26 2.56 4.96
N HIS A 132 5.21 2.92 5.82
CA HIS A 132 5.94 4.18 5.73
C HIS A 132 6.83 4.27 4.48
N CYS A 133 7.50 3.19 4.12
CA CYS A 133 8.30 3.12 2.90
C CYS A 133 7.45 3.43 1.66
N TYR A 134 6.29 2.79 1.53
CA TYR A 134 5.43 3.00 0.37
C TYR A 134 4.60 4.28 0.45
N ALA A 135 4.31 4.80 1.64
CA ALA A 135 3.79 6.15 1.78
C ALA A 135 4.79 7.19 1.23
N ALA A 136 6.09 7.04 1.53
CA ALA A 136 7.11 7.91 0.96
C ALA A 136 7.19 7.80 -0.57
N GLN A 137 7.09 6.58 -1.12
CA GLN A 137 7.13 6.38 -2.57
C GLN A 137 5.92 7.02 -3.27
N VAL A 138 4.71 6.83 -2.74
CA VAL A 138 3.51 7.38 -3.36
C VAL A 138 3.42 8.90 -3.24
N ILE A 139 3.97 9.50 -2.17
CA ILE A 139 4.10 10.95 -2.04
C ILE A 139 4.92 11.53 -3.21
N ASN A 140 5.97 10.83 -3.64
CA ASN A 140 6.81 11.27 -4.75
C ASN A 140 6.09 11.23 -6.13
N GLU A 141 4.93 10.58 -6.22
CA GLU A 141 4.09 10.60 -7.42
C GLU A 141 3.12 11.80 -7.47
N LEU A 142 2.98 12.54 -6.37
CA LEU A 142 2.19 13.78 -6.32
C LEU A 142 2.94 14.97 -6.96
N PRO A 143 2.24 16.08 -7.29
CA PRO A 143 2.87 17.33 -7.71
C PRO A 143 3.95 17.78 -6.72
N GLU A 144 5.06 18.28 -7.23
CA GLU A 144 6.24 18.67 -6.42
C GLU A 144 5.88 19.67 -5.30
N SER A 145 4.98 20.60 -5.59
CA SER A 145 4.52 21.62 -4.63
C SER A 145 3.87 21.05 -3.37
N GLU A 146 3.37 19.82 -3.40
CA GLU A 146 2.68 19.18 -2.28
C GLU A 146 3.59 18.27 -1.45
N ARG A 147 4.63 17.70 -2.08
CA ARG A 147 5.46 16.63 -1.49
C ARG A 147 6.07 17.01 -0.14
N ALA A 148 6.54 18.24 0.00
CA ALA A 148 7.19 18.70 1.23
C ALA A 148 6.26 18.63 2.44
N ALA A 149 4.99 18.99 2.30
CA ALA A 149 4.00 18.93 3.36
C ALA A 149 3.69 17.48 3.78
N TRP A 150 3.49 16.59 2.82
CA TRP A 150 3.26 15.17 3.07
C TRP A 150 4.45 14.48 3.72
N HIS A 151 5.66 14.71 3.22
CA HIS A 151 6.87 14.18 3.84
C HIS A 151 7.11 14.72 5.26
N LYS A 152 6.72 15.96 5.55
CA LYS A 152 6.79 16.50 6.92
C LYS A 152 5.90 15.71 7.86
N ARG A 153 4.65 15.40 7.46
CA ARG A 153 3.73 14.55 8.24
C ARG A 153 4.31 13.15 8.45
N LEU A 154 4.85 12.52 7.41
CA LEU A 154 5.44 11.18 7.49
C LEU A 154 6.64 11.14 8.44
N ARG A 155 7.56 12.11 8.34
CA ARG A 155 8.70 12.20 9.26
C ARG A 155 8.30 12.38 10.71
N ALA A 156 7.21 13.11 10.98
CA ALA A 156 6.72 13.30 12.34
C ALA A 156 6.29 11.98 13.03
N HIS A 157 5.79 11.00 12.24
CA HIS A 157 5.51 9.66 12.75
C HIS A 157 6.78 8.84 12.95
N LEU A 158 7.71 8.86 12.00
CA LEU A 158 8.97 8.10 12.08
C LEU A 158 9.87 8.60 13.22
N ALA A 159 9.93 9.91 13.46
CA ALA A 159 10.71 10.48 14.55
C ALA A 159 10.27 9.98 15.95
N LYS A 160 8.99 9.64 16.14
CA LYS A 160 8.48 9.08 17.40
C LYS A 160 9.01 7.69 17.73
N VAL A 161 9.55 6.97 16.76
CA VAL A 161 10.02 5.59 16.92
C VAL A 161 11.50 5.44 16.65
N GLN A 162 12.19 6.54 16.41
CA GLN A 162 13.63 6.58 16.30
C GLN A 162 14.23 6.45 17.72
N TRP A 163 15.24 5.59 17.86
CA TRP A 163 16.05 5.46 19.08
C TRP A 163 17.33 6.26 18.88
N ASP A 164 17.76 6.95 19.91
CA ASP A 164 19.06 7.66 19.94
C ASP A 164 20.22 6.66 20.05
#